data_745b3523cfd8872d6729406ca1928bce
#
_entry.id   745b3523cfd8872d6729406ca1928bce
#
_cell.length_a   1.000
_cell.length_b   1.000
_cell.length_c   1.000
_cell.angle_alpha   90.00
_cell.angle_beta   90.00
_cell.angle_gamma   90.00
#
_symmetry.space_group_name_H-M   'P 1'
#
loop_
_entity.id
_entity.type
_entity.pdbx_description
1 polymer ?
#
loop_
_entity_poly.entity_id
_entity_poly.type
_entity_poly.pdbx_seq_one_letter_code
_entity_poly.pdbx_strand_id
1 'polypeptide(L)'
;MPSQPVTKKVALASALSALGIVISPLFFEWLGTRAFPGQHFINVLSGVLLGPVWGAAVATIVGSVRIALGTGTIFAYPGGIPGALAVGLVYILLIRLNLTKFKYLAALAEPLGTVFVGGTIALTVVAPYVGPAIGPAATMLRNVAALGYFPALLLLWGGWAVSSVIGAVAGFGFLVAAEKYGVITKAVAVRNRQKL
;
A
#
# COMPACT_ATOMS: atom_id res chain seq x y z
N MET A 1 21.74 -10.92 -3.74
CA MET A 1 21.42 -9.53 -4.15
C MET A 1 22.44 -8.62 -3.49
N PRO A 2 23.21 -7.81 -4.23
CA PRO A 2 23.99 -6.76 -3.59
C PRO A 2 22.97 -5.78 -3.01
N SER A 3 23.04 -5.60 -1.70
CA SER A 3 22.13 -4.74 -0.97
C SER A 3 22.43 -3.28 -1.35
N GLN A 4 21.41 -2.52 -1.76
CA GLN A 4 21.57 -1.07 -1.81
C GLN A 4 22.12 -0.60 -0.45
N PRO A 5 23.08 0.34 -0.42
CA PRO A 5 23.53 0.92 0.83
C PRO A 5 22.33 1.37 1.67
N VAL A 6 22.38 1.11 2.96
CA VAL A 6 21.28 1.47 3.89
C VAL A 6 20.93 2.95 3.77
N THR A 7 21.93 3.81 3.60
CA THR A 7 21.75 5.26 3.39
C THR A 7 20.85 5.59 2.20
N LYS A 8 21.00 4.89 1.06
CA LYS A 8 20.13 5.08 -0.11
C LYS A 8 18.71 4.62 0.14
N LYS A 9 18.54 3.50 0.87
CA LYS A 9 17.21 3.01 1.24
C LYS A 9 16.52 3.99 2.19
N VAL A 10 17.22 4.50 3.19
CA VAL A 10 16.71 5.50 4.12
C VAL A 10 16.30 6.77 3.37
N ALA A 11 17.18 7.31 2.52
CA ALA A 11 16.86 8.52 1.74
C ALA A 11 15.61 8.33 0.87
N LEU A 12 15.51 7.20 0.16
CA LEU A 12 14.34 6.94 -0.69
C LEU A 12 13.08 6.68 0.14
N ALA A 13 13.18 5.96 1.27
CA ALA A 13 12.07 5.74 2.18
C ALA A 13 11.56 7.08 2.75
N SER A 14 12.46 7.97 3.16
CA SER A 14 12.11 9.31 3.65
C SER A 14 11.41 10.14 2.56
N ALA A 15 11.93 10.13 1.34
CA ALA A 15 11.32 10.85 0.21
C ALA A 15 9.92 10.31 -0.12
N LEU A 16 9.74 8.98 -0.19
CA LEU A 16 8.44 8.35 -0.43
C LEU A 16 7.47 8.60 0.73
N SER A 17 7.94 8.59 1.97
CA SER A 17 7.11 8.92 3.13
C SER A 17 6.65 10.38 3.08
N ALA A 18 7.55 11.32 2.79
CA ALA A 18 7.22 12.73 2.65
C ALA A 18 6.18 12.95 1.52
N LEU A 19 6.39 12.33 0.36
CA LEU A 19 5.44 12.39 -0.74
C LEU A 19 4.07 11.82 -0.32
N GLY A 20 4.04 10.66 0.35
CA GLY A 20 2.81 10.04 0.85
C GLY A 20 2.04 10.94 1.83
N ILE A 21 2.75 11.68 2.67
CA ILE A 21 2.14 12.63 3.61
C ILE A 21 1.59 13.84 2.84
N VAL A 22 2.35 14.41 1.90
CA VAL A 22 1.95 15.59 1.11
C VAL A 22 0.70 15.32 0.27
N ILE A 23 0.60 14.13 -0.35
CA ILE A 23 -0.56 13.76 -1.17
C ILE A 23 -1.73 13.21 -0.36
N SER A 24 -1.58 13.01 0.94
CA SER A 24 -2.63 12.43 1.78
C SER A 24 -3.93 13.24 1.89
N PRO A 25 -3.95 14.60 1.75
CA PRO A 25 -5.19 15.35 1.67
C PRO A 25 -6.00 15.11 0.41
N LEU A 26 -5.41 14.51 -0.63
CA LEU A 26 -6.11 14.16 -1.87
C LEU A 26 -6.90 12.87 -1.66
N PHE A 27 -8.13 13.01 -1.16
CA PHE A 27 -9.04 11.90 -0.94
C PHE A 27 -10.42 12.22 -1.53
N PHE A 28 -11.22 11.19 -1.71
CA PHE A 28 -12.63 11.32 -2.02
C PHE A 28 -13.44 10.35 -1.16
N GLU A 29 -14.73 10.61 -1.02
CA GLU A 29 -15.62 9.71 -0.27
C GLU A 29 -16.26 8.70 -1.21
N TRP A 30 -16.27 7.44 -0.79
CA TRP A 30 -16.85 6.34 -1.52
C TRP A 30 -17.44 5.30 -0.56
N LEU A 31 -18.71 4.93 -0.74
CA LEU A 31 -19.42 3.96 0.09
C LEU A 31 -19.25 4.20 1.60
N GLY A 32 -19.29 5.46 2.03
CA GLY A 32 -19.17 5.85 3.43
C GLY A 32 -17.76 5.71 4.01
N THR A 33 -16.73 5.50 3.16
CA THR A 33 -15.32 5.48 3.53
C THR A 33 -14.55 6.56 2.78
N ARG A 34 -13.41 7.00 3.34
CA ARG A 34 -12.47 7.86 2.64
C ARG A 34 -11.50 7.02 1.83
N ALA A 35 -11.46 7.26 0.53
CA ALA A 35 -10.55 6.63 -0.41
C ALA A 35 -9.29 7.49 -0.59
N PHE A 36 -8.11 6.92 -0.38
CA PHE A 36 -6.80 7.58 -0.46
C PHE A 36 -5.90 6.90 -1.51
N PRO A 37 -6.14 7.06 -2.81
CA PRO A 37 -5.35 6.39 -3.85
C PRO A 37 -3.85 6.69 -3.76
N GLY A 38 -3.49 7.88 -3.29
CA GLY A 38 -2.09 8.28 -3.08
C GLY A 38 -1.33 7.36 -2.13
N GLN A 39 -1.97 6.85 -1.06
CA GLN A 39 -1.32 5.90 -0.17
C GLN A 39 -0.98 4.59 -0.89
N HIS A 40 -1.88 4.06 -1.69
CA HIS A 40 -1.69 2.81 -2.43
C HIS A 40 -0.65 2.97 -3.55
N PHE A 41 -0.63 4.14 -4.20
CA PHE A 41 0.46 4.53 -5.12
C PHE A 41 1.83 4.46 -4.43
N ILE A 42 1.97 5.04 -3.24
CA ILE A 42 3.23 4.99 -2.45
C ILE A 42 3.55 3.55 -2.02
N ASN A 43 2.55 2.74 -1.65
CA ASN A 43 2.75 1.32 -1.33
C ASN A 43 3.37 0.57 -2.52
N VAL A 44 2.89 0.83 -3.73
CA VAL A 44 3.45 0.23 -4.96
C VAL A 44 4.89 0.67 -5.17
N LEU A 45 5.16 1.96 -5.12
CA LEU A 45 6.53 2.46 -5.33
C LEU A 45 7.49 1.93 -4.28
N SER A 46 7.13 2.00 -3.01
CA SER A 46 7.99 1.55 -1.92
C SER A 46 8.20 0.03 -1.94
N GLY A 47 7.15 -0.76 -2.23
CA GLY A 47 7.24 -2.20 -2.37
C GLY A 47 8.19 -2.64 -3.49
N VAL A 48 8.10 -2.00 -4.67
CA VAL A 48 8.96 -2.31 -5.83
C VAL A 48 10.39 -1.80 -5.63
N LEU A 49 10.57 -0.56 -5.21
CA LEU A 49 11.87 0.10 -5.18
C LEU A 49 12.71 -0.28 -3.96
N LEU A 50 12.08 -0.54 -2.82
CA LEU A 50 12.75 -0.79 -1.56
C LEU A 50 12.58 -2.24 -1.07
N GLY A 51 11.55 -2.93 -1.56
CA GLY A 51 11.17 -4.27 -1.12
C GLY A 51 10.17 -4.28 0.05
N PRO A 52 9.70 -5.49 0.47
CA PRO A 52 8.53 -5.63 1.33
C PRO A 52 8.71 -4.96 2.71
N VAL A 53 9.82 -5.19 3.38
CA VAL A 53 10.05 -4.68 4.75
C VAL A 53 10.13 -3.15 4.77
N TRP A 54 10.88 -2.56 3.84
CA TRP A 54 10.98 -1.11 3.74
C TRP A 54 9.68 -0.48 3.23
N GLY A 55 8.95 -1.16 2.33
CA GLY A 55 7.62 -0.75 1.91
C GLY A 55 6.65 -0.68 3.08
N ALA A 56 6.65 -1.71 3.94
CA ALA A 56 5.87 -1.72 5.17
C ALA A 56 6.26 -0.60 6.14
N ALA A 57 7.57 -0.33 6.28
CA ALA A 57 8.07 0.78 7.10
C ALA A 57 7.57 2.14 6.57
N VAL A 58 7.63 2.38 5.25
CA VAL A 58 7.08 3.61 4.63
C VAL A 58 5.58 3.73 4.91
N ALA A 59 4.80 2.65 4.70
CA ALA A 59 3.37 2.64 4.97
C ALA A 59 3.06 2.95 6.45
N THR A 60 3.86 2.42 7.37
CA THR A 60 3.75 2.68 8.81
C THR A 60 4.04 4.15 9.13
N ILE A 61 5.13 4.71 8.61
CA ILE A 61 5.51 6.12 8.83
C ILE A 61 4.40 7.05 8.30
N VAL A 62 3.96 6.83 7.05
CA VAL A 62 2.89 7.65 6.45
C VAL A 62 1.60 7.53 7.26
N GLY A 63 1.21 6.31 7.65
CA GLY A 63 0.05 6.08 8.50
C GLY A 63 0.13 6.80 9.84
N SER A 64 1.27 6.68 10.53
CA SER A 64 1.50 7.32 11.85
C SER A 64 1.42 8.84 11.77
N VAL A 65 2.09 9.44 10.78
CA VAL A 65 2.06 10.92 10.62
C VAL A 65 0.66 11.39 10.26
N ARG A 66 -0.07 10.67 9.39
CA ARG A 66 -1.47 11.00 9.06
C ARG A 66 -2.39 10.93 10.28
N ILE A 67 -2.20 9.95 11.15
CA ILE A 67 -2.94 9.85 12.42
C ILE A 67 -2.63 11.05 13.30
N ALA A 68 -1.35 11.39 13.48
CA ALA A 68 -0.92 12.54 14.29
C ALA A 68 -1.45 13.88 13.75
N LEU A 69 -1.58 14.02 12.43
CA LEU A 69 -2.15 15.20 11.76
C LEU A 69 -3.70 15.21 11.71
N GLY A 70 -4.37 14.18 12.23
CA GLY A 70 -5.83 14.07 12.17
C GLY A 70 -6.40 13.77 10.76
N THR A 71 -5.55 13.48 9.77
CA THR A 71 -5.95 13.14 8.41
C THR A 71 -6.09 11.63 8.16
N GLY A 72 -5.77 10.82 9.16
CA GLY A 72 -5.87 9.37 9.16
C GLY A 72 -6.44 8.83 10.45
N THR A 73 -6.71 7.53 10.47
CA THR A 73 -7.10 6.77 11.65
C THR A 73 -6.24 5.52 11.77
N ILE A 74 -6.37 4.78 12.87
CA ILE A 74 -5.65 3.51 13.09
C ILE A 74 -5.79 2.51 11.93
N PHE A 75 -6.84 2.64 11.13
CA PHE A 75 -7.09 1.84 9.93
C PHE A 75 -6.08 2.11 8.79
N ALA A 76 -5.25 3.16 8.90
CA ALA A 76 -4.13 3.39 7.98
C ALA A 76 -3.11 2.24 8.00
N TYR A 77 -2.95 1.54 9.11
CA TYR A 77 -2.02 0.40 9.23
C TYR A 77 -2.51 -0.83 8.45
N PRO A 78 -3.70 -1.40 8.74
CA PRO A 78 -4.21 -2.49 7.92
C PRO A 78 -4.50 -2.06 6.47
N GLY A 79 -4.78 -0.78 6.23
CA GLY A 79 -4.99 -0.24 4.89
C GLY A 79 -3.72 0.01 4.07
N GLY A 80 -2.53 -0.10 4.64
CA GLY A 80 -1.29 0.21 3.94
C GLY A 80 -0.24 -0.90 4.01
N ILE A 81 0.03 -1.41 5.21
CA ILE A 81 1.12 -2.36 5.46
C ILE A 81 0.99 -3.64 4.63
N PRO A 82 -0.18 -4.35 4.62
CA PRO A 82 -0.32 -5.58 3.84
C PRO A 82 -0.17 -5.35 2.33
N GLY A 83 -0.66 -4.23 1.81
CA GLY A 83 -0.51 -3.87 0.40
C GLY A 83 0.95 -3.70 -0.02
N ALA A 84 1.71 -2.91 0.75
CA ALA A 84 3.14 -2.70 0.49
C ALA A 84 3.95 -4.00 0.59
N LEU A 85 3.63 -4.86 1.58
CA LEU A 85 4.24 -6.19 1.72
C LEU A 85 3.94 -7.06 0.50
N ALA A 86 2.68 -7.15 0.09
CA ALA A 86 2.25 -7.96 -1.06
C ALA A 86 2.98 -7.55 -2.34
N VAL A 87 3.03 -6.24 -2.64
CA VAL A 87 3.78 -5.72 -3.79
C VAL A 87 5.25 -6.13 -3.74
N GLY A 88 5.91 -5.90 -2.62
CA GLY A 88 7.34 -6.21 -2.47
C GLY A 88 7.64 -7.71 -2.59
N LEU A 89 6.79 -8.56 -2.02
CA LEU A 89 6.93 -10.03 -2.10
C LEU A 89 6.71 -10.53 -3.53
N VAL A 90 5.64 -10.09 -4.20
CA VAL A 90 5.35 -10.48 -5.59
C VAL A 90 6.44 -9.97 -6.53
N TYR A 91 6.95 -8.75 -6.32
CA TYR A 91 8.07 -8.23 -7.10
C TYR A 91 9.31 -9.13 -6.98
N ILE A 92 9.69 -9.52 -5.76
CA ILE A 92 10.83 -10.44 -5.53
C ILE A 92 10.57 -11.79 -6.19
N LEU A 93 9.34 -12.32 -6.08
CA LEU A 93 8.97 -13.61 -6.70
C LEU A 93 9.13 -13.55 -8.22
N LEU A 94 8.59 -12.51 -8.88
CA LEU A 94 8.70 -12.36 -10.34
C LEU A 94 10.17 -12.27 -10.79
N ILE A 95 11.02 -11.56 -10.04
CA ILE A 95 12.45 -11.50 -10.33
C ILE A 95 13.11 -12.89 -10.15
N ARG A 96 12.80 -13.62 -9.08
CA ARG A 96 13.35 -14.96 -8.83
C ARG A 96 12.94 -16.00 -9.88
N LEU A 97 11.74 -15.88 -10.41
CA LEU A 97 11.21 -16.72 -11.49
C LEU A 97 11.71 -16.30 -12.89
N ASN A 98 12.65 -15.34 -12.99
CA ASN A 98 13.15 -14.76 -14.25
C ASN A 98 12.04 -14.10 -15.10
N LEU A 99 10.90 -13.75 -14.53
CA LEU A 99 9.78 -13.05 -15.19
C LEU A 99 9.99 -11.52 -15.16
N THR A 100 11.22 -11.07 -15.45
CA THR A 100 11.62 -9.67 -15.34
C THR A 100 10.82 -8.73 -16.24
N LYS A 101 10.32 -9.22 -17.39
CA LYS A 101 9.44 -8.47 -18.29
C LYS A 101 8.12 -8.07 -17.61
N PHE A 102 7.66 -8.88 -16.66
CA PHE A 102 6.40 -8.71 -15.94
C PHE A 102 6.55 -8.15 -14.52
N LYS A 103 7.76 -7.74 -14.13
CA LYS A 103 8.12 -7.35 -12.76
C LYS A 103 7.17 -6.29 -12.15
N TYR A 104 6.69 -5.34 -12.95
CA TYR A 104 5.81 -4.28 -12.47
C TYR A 104 4.34 -4.70 -12.30
N LEU A 105 3.95 -5.88 -12.83
CA LEU A 105 2.66 -6.46 -12.47
C LEU A 105 2.53 -6.74 -10.97
N ALA A 106 3.65 -6.75 -10.24
CA ALA A 106 3.65 -6.76 -8.78
C ALA A 106 2.80 -5.63 -8.16
N ALA A 107 2.64 -4.50 -8.86
CA ALA A 107 1.76 -3.40 -8.44
C ALA A 107 0.31 -3.87 -8.21
N LEU A 108 -0.17 -4.81 -9.03
CA LEU A 108 -1.53 -5.35 -8.94
C LEU A 108 -1.74 -6.28 -7.73
N ALA A 109 -0.68 -6.63 -7.00
CA ALA A 109 -0.77 -7.33 -5.73
C ALA A 109 -1.14 -6.39 -4.57
N GLU A 110 -1.05 -5.07 -4.75
CA GLU A 110 -1.41 -4.09 -3.71
C GLU A 110 -2.86 -4.26 -3.25
N PRO A 111 -3.87 -4.29 -4.15
CA PRO A 111 -5.24 -4.54 -3.75
C PRO A 111 -5.46 -5.89 -3.05
N LEU A 112 -4.71 -6.93 -3.41
CA LEU A 112 -4.83 -8.23 -2.74
C LEU A 112 -4.40 -8.12 -1.27
N GLY A 113 -3.29 -7.44 -1.00
CA GLY A 113 -2.84 -7.21 0.37
C GLY A 113 -3.74 -6.26 1.15
N THR A 114 -4.06 -5.11 0.58
CA THR A 114 -4.84 -4.07 1.26
C THR A 114 -6.29 -4.49 1.48
N VAL A 115 -6.97 -4.96 0.44
CA VAL A 115 -8.42 -5.24 0.50
C VAL A 115 -8.67 -6.52 1.27
N PHE A 116 -8.11 -7.64 0.81
CA PHE A 116 -8.46 -8.93 1.40
C PHE A 116 -7.79 -9.15 2.75
N VAL A 117 -6.50 -8.89 2.88
CA VAL A 117 -5.79 -9.08 4.15
C VAL A 117 -6.07 -7.91 5.08
N GLY A 118 -5.78 -6.70 4.64
CA GLY A 118 -5.92 -5.50 5.45
C GLY A 118 -7.38 -5.22 5.86
N GLY A 119 -8.32 -5.29 4.90
CA GLY A 119 -9.74 -5.09 5.17
C GLY A 119 -10.32 -6.14 6.12
N THR A 120 -9.89 -7.39 6.00
CA THR A 120 -10.29 -8.45 6.94
C THR A 120 -9.75 -8.16 8.34
N ILE A 121 -8.46 -7.85 8.48
CA ILE A 121 -7.86 -7.46 9.77
C ILE A 121 -8.58 -6.23 10.36
N ALA A 122 -8.91 -5.25 9.51
CA ALA A 122 -9.62 -4.05 9.94
C ALA A 122 -10.98 -4.37 10.58
N LEU A 123 -11.76 -5.24 9.94
CA LEU A 123 -13.09 -5.60 10.42
C LEU A 123 -13.05 -6.57 11.61
N THR A 124 -12.17 -7.59 11.56
CA THR A 124 -12.19 -8.68 12.54
C THR A 124 -11.41 -8.37 13.82
N VAL A 125 -10.36 -7.54 13.70
CA VAL A 125 -9.44 -7.28 14.81
C VAL A 125 -9.52 -5.83 15.24
N VAL A 126 -9.24 -4.89 14.31
CA VAL A 126 -9.06 -3.48 14.69
C VAL A 126 -10.37 -2.85 15.11
N ALA A 127 -11.45 -3.00 14.34
CA ALA A 127 -12.73 -2.35 14.66
C ALA A 127 -13.33 -2.82 15.99
N PRO A 128 -13.36 -4.12 16.33
CA PRO A 128 -13.80 -4.56 17.66
C PRO A 128 -12.92 -4.07 18.80
N TYR A 129 -11.58 -4.01 18.58
CA TYR A 129 -10.62 -3.59 19.61
C TYR A 129 -10.76 -2.10 19.95
N VAL A 130 -10.87 -1.22 18.95
CA VAL A 130 -10.97 0.23 19.17
C VAL A 130 -12.40 0.69 19.49
N GLY A 131 -13.38 -0.15 19.16
CA GLY A 131 -14.79 0.12 19.47
C GLY A 131 -15.39 1.30 18.71
N PRO A 132 -16.63 1.67 19.04
CA PRO A 132 -17.39 2.70 18.30
C PRO A 132 -16.90 4.14 18.56
N ALA A 133 -15.94 4.36 19.44
CA ALA A 133 -15.36 5.68 19.68
C ALA A 133 -14.61 6.21 18.43
N ILE A 134 -14.15 5.32 17.57
CA ILE A 134 -13.51 5.66 16.29
C ILE A 134 -14.55 5.57 15.17
N GLY A 135 -14.85 6.68 14.50
CA GLY A 135 -15.92 6.78 13.50
C GLY A 135 -15.94 5.66 12.45
N PRO A 136 -14.82 5.32 11.77
CA PRO A 136 -14.77 4.18 10.86
C PRO A 136 -15.10 2.84 11.53
N ALA A 137 -14.62 2.59 12.75
CA ALA A 137 -14.98 1.37 13.50
C ALA A 137 -16.47 1.33 13.82
N ALA A 138 -17.05 2.44 14.26
CA ALA A 138 -18.48 2.54 14.50
C ALA A 138 -19.30 2.16 13.27
N THR A 139 -18.89 2.62 12.10
CA THR A 139 -19.55 2.27 10.82
C THR A 139 -19.40 0.79 10.50
N MET A 140 -18.21 0.22 10.65
CA MET A 140 -17.95 -1.20 10.42
C MET A 140 -18.79 -2.07 11.35
N LEU A 141 -18.82 -1.75 12.64
CA LEU A 141 -19.58 -2.50 13.64
C LEU A 141 -21.10 -2.40 13.42
N ARG A 142 -21.62 -1.21 13.04
CA ARG A 142 -23.02 -1.06 12.65
C ARG A 142 -23.38 -1.90 11.43
N ASN A 143 -22.51 -1.93 10.42
CA ASN A 143 -22.74 -2.76 9.24
C ASN A 143 -22.78 -4.25 9.59
N VAL A 144 -21.90 -4.71 10.48
CA VAL A 144 -21.94 -6.11 10.98
C VAL A 144 -23.24 -6.39 11.72
N ALA A 145 -23.70 -5.47 12.59
CA ALA A 145 -24.94 -5.64 13.33
C ALA A 145 -26.18 -5.65 12.42
N ALA A 146 -26.20 -4.82 11.38
CA ALA A 146 -27.35 -4.66 10.49
C ALA A 146 -27.42 -5.71 9.37
N LEU A 147 -26.27 -6.11 8.81
CA LEU A 147 -26.19 -6.94 7.60
C LEU A 147 -25.65 -8.34 7.87
N GLY A 148 -25.05 -8.56 9.03
CA GLY A 148 -24.24 -9.73 9.31
C GLY A 148 -22.78 -9.55 8.86
N TYR A 149 -21.91 -10.45 9.35
CA TYR A 149 -20.45 -10.32 9.17
C TYR A 149 -20.00 -10.34 7.70
N PHE A 150 -20.46 -11.32 6.93
CA PHE A 150 -19.96 -11.52 5.56
C PHE A 150 -20.40 -10.40 4.59
N PRO A 151 -21.66 -9.96 4.54
CA PRO A 151 -22.06 -8.80 3.75
C PRO A 151 -21.34 -7.50 4.16
N ALA A 152 -21.11 -7.28 5.47
CA ALA A 152 -20.35 -6.13 5.95
C ALA A 152 -18.88 -6.16 5.47
N LEU A 153 -18.26 -7.34 5.44
CA LEU A 153 -16.92 -7.55 4.91
C LEU A 153 -16.85 -7.26 3.41
N LEU A 154 -17.81 -7.73 2.64
CA LEU A 154 -17.88 -7.45 1.19
C LEU A 154 -18.04 -5.96 0.91
N LEU A 155 -18.86 -5.27 1.69
CA LEU A 155 -19.04 -3.82 1.59
C LEU A 155 -17.73 -3.07 1.88
N LEU A 156 -17.01 -3.48 2.93
CA LEU A 156 -15.71 -2.90 3.27
C LEU A 156 -14.67 -3.15 2.18
N TRP A 157 -14.59 -4.39 1.68
CA TRP A 157 -13.68 -4.74 0.57
C TRP A 157 -14.00 -3.93 -0.69
N GLY A 158 -15.28 -3.77 -1.05
CA GLY A 158 -15.71 -2.94 -2.18
C GLY A 158 -15.30 -1.48 -2.01
N GLY A 159 -15.47 -0.92 -0.81
CA GLY A 159 -15.05 0.44 -0.50
C GLY A 159 -13.54 0.65 -0.62
N TRP A 160 -12.76 -0.28 -0.07
CA TRP A 160 -11.30 -0.19 -0.12
C TRP A 160 -10.72 -0.52 -1.50
N ALA A 161 -11.35 -1.41 -2.25
CA ALA A 161 -10.90 -1.81 -3.60
C ALA A 161 -10.79 -0.60 -4.54
N VAL A 162 -11.76 0.31 -4.53
CA VAL A 162 -11.74 1.49 -5.41
C VAL A 162 -10.48 2.32 -5.18
N SER A 163 -10.17 2.63 -3.92
CA SER A 163 -8.97 3.40 -3.57
C SER A 163 -7.68 2.68 -3.96
N SER A 164 -7.60 1.40 -3.63
CA SER A 164 -6.42 0.56 -3.81
C SER A 164 -6.14 0.29 -5.28
N VAL A 165 -7.16 -0.05 -6.08
CA VAL A 165 -7.01 -0.29 -7.52
C VAL A 165 -6.55 0.96 -8.26
N ILE A 166 -7.16 2.13 -7.97
CA ILE A 166 -6.73 3.40 -8.59
C ILE A 166 -5.26 3.68 -8.28
N GLY A 167 -4.85 3.56 -7.01
CA GLY A 167 -3.47 3.77 -6.61
C GLY A 167 -2.50 2.75 -7.21
N ALA A 168 -2.90 1.48 -7.27
CA ALA A 168 -2.08 0.41 -7.86
C ALA A 168 -1.88 0.60 -9.37
N VAL A 169 -2.93 0.96 -10.11
CA VAL A 169 -2.84 1.24 -11.56
C VAL A 169 -1.99 2.47 -11.82
N ALA A 170 -2.16 3.54 -11.04
CA ALA A 170 -1.30 4.72 -11.15
C ALA A 170 0.17 4.39 -10.86
N GLY A 171 0.45 3.59 -9.82
CA GLY A 171 1.78 3.13 -9.47
C GLY A 171 2.41 2.26 -10.55
N PHE A 172 1.64 1.33 -11.13
CA PHE A 172 2.06 0.52 -12.27
C PHE A 172 2.45 1.41 -13.46
N GLY A 173 1.58 2.32 -13.88
CA GLY A 173 1.82 3.24 -14.98
C GLY A 173 3.06 4.11 -14.76
N PHE A 174 3.23 4.63 -13.54
CA PHE A 174 4.42 5.40 -13.17
C PHE A 174 5.71 4.57 -13.29
N LEU A 175 5.73 3.34 -12.76
CA LEU A 175 6.92 2.48 -12.81
C LEU A 175 7.31 2.12 -14.25
N VAL A 176 6.32 1.81 -15.09
CA VAL A 176 6.55 1.53 -16.52
C VAL A 176 7.10 2.78 -17.25
N ALA A 177 6.50 3.93 -17.00
CA ALA A 177 6.97 5.20 -17.60
C ALA A 177 8.39 5.56 -17.11
N ALA A 178 8.62 5.47 -15.80
CA ALA A 178 9.91 5.81 -15.19
C ALA A 178 11.05 4.89 -15.70
N GLU A 179 10.77 3.62 -15.98
CA GLU A 179 11.73 2.73 -16.64
C GLU A 179 11.95 3.12 -18.09
N LYS A 180 10.88 3.36 -18.85
CA LYS A 180 10.97 3.77 -20.26
C LYS A 180 11.82 5.02 -20.45
N TYR A 181 11.68 6.00 -19.56
CA TYR A 181 12.45 7.25 -19.61
C TYR A 181 13.78 7.21 -18.85
N GLY A 182 14.21 6.04 -18.38
CA GLY A 182 15.53 5.85 -17.76
C GLY A 182 15.67 6.37 -16.33
N VAL A 183 14.58 6.82 -15.70
CA VAL A 183 14.60 7.35 -14.32
C VAL A 183 14.94 6.25 -13.31
N ILE A 184 14.43 5.03 -13.52
CA ILE A 184 14.62 3.89 -12.61
C ILE A 184 15.78 2.99 -13.04
N THR A 185 16.24 3.03 -14.29
CA THR A 185 17.18 2.07 -14.89
C THR A 185 18.52 2.00 -14.15
N LYS A 186 19.03 3.11 -13.64
CA LYS A 186 20.30 3.14 -12.89
C LYS A 186 20.16 2.61 -11.45
N ALA A 187 18.98 2.69 -10.86
CA ALA A 187 18.75 2.24 -9.49
C ALA A 187 18.42 0.74 -9.40
N VAL A 188 17.81 0.17 -10.45
CA VAL A 188 17.32 -1.22 -10.46
C VAL A 188 18.20 -2.14 -11.31
N ALA A 189 18.81 -1.65 -12.39
CA ALA A 189 19.62 -2.45 -13.31
C ALA A 189 21.01 -2.82 -12.76
N VAL A 190 21.58 -2.06 -11.83
CA VAL A 190 22.79 -2.44 -11.09
C VAL A 190 22.59 -3.75 -10.30
N ARG A 191 21.34 -4.10 -10.03
CA ARG A 191 20.91 -5.31 -9.33
C ARG A 191 21.02 -6.57 -10.19
N ASN A 192 21.02 -6.49 -11.52
CA ASN A 192 21.02 -7.66 -12.43
C ASN A 192 22.38 -7.98 -13.06
N ARG A 193 23.34 -7.04 -13.12
CA ARG A 193 24.64 -7.26 -13.77
C ARG A 193 25.72 -7.90 -12.88
N GLN A 194 25.49 -8.04 -11.58
CA GLN A 194 26.48 -8.64 -10.66
C GLN A 194 26.21 -10.12 -10.36
N LYS A 195 25.42 -10.82 -11.18
CA LYS A 195 25.14 -12.25 -11.08
C LYS A 195 25.58 -13.03 -12.33
N LEU A 196 26.41 -12.47 -13.17
CA LEU A 196 27.21 -13.17 -14.16
C LEU A 196 28.68 -13.06 -13.73
#